data_817a713a1d6df21207b910b90cab3121
#
_entry.id   817a713a1d6df21207b910b90cab3121
#
_cell.length_a   1.000
_cell.length_b   1.000
_cell.length_c   1.000
_cell.angle_alpha   90.00
_cell.angle_beta   90.00
_cell.angle_gamma   90.00
#
_symmetry.space_group_name_H-M   'P 1'
#
loop_
_entity.id
_entity.type
_entity.pdbx_description
1 polymer ?
#
loop_
_entity_poly.entity_id
_entity_poly.type
_entity_poly.pdbx_seq_one_letter_code
_entity_poly.pdbx_strand_id
1 'polypeptide(L)' 'MDAEEDRQRGLELGRRWADHVSAHELATLVGGSFDDLSQILPPDVSDHFVGGFREGVLRVWRGA' A
#
# COMPACT_ATOMS: atom_id res chain seq x y z
N MET A 1 -15.92 -4.85 -13.06
CA MET A 1 -14.53 -4.61 -12.81
C MET A 1 -13.89 -5.82 -12.17
N ASP A 2 -12.65 -6.07 -12.51
CA ASP A 2 -11.93 -7.25 -12.05
C ASP A 2 -11.22 -6.94 -10.73
N ALA A 3 -11.53 -7.72 -9.69
CA ALA A 3 -10.89 -7.58 -8.38
C ALA A 3 -9.38 -7.78 -8.47
N GLU A 4 -8.95 -8.70 -9.31
CA GLU A 4 -7.52 -8.98 -9.52
C GLU A 4 -6.81 -7.75 -10.11
N GLU A 5 -7.44 -7.07 -11.06
CA GLU A 5 -6.88 -5.88 -11.65
C GLU A 5 -6.74 -4.75 -10.62
N ASP A 6 -7.76 -4.55 -9.79
CA ASP A 6 -7.71 -3.55 -8.73
C ASP A 6 -6.58 -3.87 -7.74
N ARG A 7 -6.44 -5.13 -7.39
CA ARG A 7 -5.39 -5.58 -6.47
C ARG A 7 -4.00 -5.31 -7.06
N GLN A 8 -3.81 -5.59 -8.34
CA GLN A 8 -2.53 -5.34 -9.01
C GLN A 8 -2.18 -3.86 -9.06
N ARG A 9 -3.17 -3.01 -9.33
CA ARG A 9 -2.96 -1.56 -9.31
C ARG A 9 -2.57 -1.08 -7.93
N GLY A 10 -3.24 -1.58 -6.90
CA GLY A 10 -2.90 -1.25 -5.52
C GLY A 10 -1.50 -1.69 -5.17
N LEU A 11 -1.12 -2.90 -5.56
CA LEU A 11 0.21 -3.44 -5.28
C LEU A 11 1.29 -2.57 -5.93
N GLU A 12 1.12 -2.17 -7.17
CA GLU A 12 2.08 -1.30 -7.84
C GLU A 12 2.20 0.06 -7.15
N LEU A 13 1.07 0.65 -6.78
CA LEU A 13 1.08 1.92 -6.08
C LEU A 13 1.78 1.79 -4.72
N GLY A 14 1.51 0.71 -4.00
CA GLY A 14 2.15 0.46 -2.71
C GLY A 14 3.66 0.34 -2.83
N ARG A 15 4.13 -0.36 -3.83
CA ARG A 15 5.56 -0.50 -4.09
C ARG A 15 6.20 0.85 -4.41
N ARG A 16 5.58 1.64 -5.27
CA ARG A 16 6.09 2.97 -5.63
C ARG A 16 6.12 3.89 -4.41
N TRP A 17 5.03 3.90 -3.65
CA TRP A 17 4.95 4.73 -2.46
C TRP A 17 6.06 4.37 -1.47
N ALA A 18 6.23 3.09 -1.21
CA ALA A 18 7.23 2.62 -0.24
C ALA A 18 8.66 2.92 -0.70
N ASP A 19 8.90 2.93 -2.02
CA ASP A 19 10.22 3.28 -2.55
C ASP A 19 10.55 4.77 -2.44
N HIS A 20 9.52 5.61 -2.35
CA HIS A 20 9.71 7.07 -2.33
C HIS A 20 9.68 7.69 -0.93
N VAL A 21 9.04 7.03 0.02
CA VAL A 21 8.96 7.57 1.39
C VAL A 21 10.22 7.22 2.17
N SER A 22 10.46 7.95 3.25
CA SER A 22 11.58 7.66 4.13
C SER A 22 11.37 6.34 4.87
N ALA A 23 12.46 5.73 5.33
CA ALA A 23 12.39 4.52 6.14
C ALA A 23 11.56 4.73 7.40
N HIS A 24 11.63 5.93 7.98
CA HIS A 24 10.87 6.27 9.18
C HIS A 24 9.36 6.27 8.90
N GLU A 25 8.94 6.88 7.78
CA GLU A 25 7.51 6.91 7.41
C GLU A 25 7.01 5.50 7.09
N LEU A 26 7.82 4.72 6.40
CA LEU A 26 7.48 3.35 6.07
C LEU A 26 7.29 2.51 7.34
N ALA A 27 8.21 2.63 8.29
CA ALA A 27 8.13 1.92 9.56
C ALA A 27 6.90 2.34 10.36
N THR A 28 6.56 3.63 10.33
CA THR A 28 5.39 4.15 11.04
C THR A 28 4.10 3.55 10.47
N LEU A 29 3.98 3.48 9.15
CA LEU A 29 2.81 2.91 8.52
C LEU A 29 2.68 1.41 8.83
N VAL A 30 3.75 0.67 8.67
CA VAL A 30 3.75 -0.78 8.92
C VAL A 30 3.49 -1.07 10.40
N GLY A 31 4.10 -0.31 11.30
CA GLY A 31 3.90 -0.46 12.74
C GLY A 31 2.48 -0.10 13.19
N GLY A 32 1.82 0.80 12.47
CA GLY A 32 0.43 1.18 12.72
C GLY A 32 -0.61 0.26 12.10
N SER A 33 -0.18 -0.84 11.51
CA SER A 33 -1.06 -1.83 10.87
C SER A 33 -1.92 -1.26 9.75
N PHE A 34 -1.42 -0.22 9.10
CA PHE A 34 -2.10 0.44 7.97
C PHE A 34 -3.44 1.08 8.35
N ASP A 35 -3.56 1.54 9.59
CA ASP A 35 -4.81 2.10 10.09
C ASP A 35 -5.20 3.42 9.39
N ASP A 36 -4.23 4.17 8.88
CA ASP A 36 -4.48 5.52 8.39
C ASP A 36 -4.17 5.66 6.90
N LEU A 37 -4.61 4.69 6.10
CA LEU A 37 -4.44 4.73 4.66
C LEU A 37 -5.28 5.82 3.99
N SER A 38 -6.29 6.35 4.68
CA SER A 38 -7.14 7.40 4.14
C SER A 38 -6.37 8.68 3.79
N GLN A 39 -5.21 8.89 4.39
CA GLN A 39 -4.34 10.03 4.07
C GLN A 39 -3.46 9.77 2.86
N ILE A 40 -3.31 8.52 2.45
CA ILE A 40 -2.44 8.12 1.34
C ILE A 40 -3.27 7.78 0.11
N LEU A 41 -4.39 7.09 0.29
CA LEU A 41 -5.23 6.60 -0.79
C LEU A 41 -6.52 7.40 -0.92
N PRO A 42 -7.05 7.56 -2.16
CA PRO A 42 -8.37 8.15 -2.35
C PRO A 42 -9.45 7.35 -1.61
N PRO A 43 -10.54 8.00 -1.18
CA PRO A 43 -11.58 7.31 -0.40
C PRO A 43 -12.44 6.35 -1.22
N ASP A 44 -12.38 6.43 -2.53
CA ASP A 44 -13.23 5.66 -3.44
C ASP A 44 -12.57 4.39 -3.98
N VAL A 45 -11.40 4.01 -3.47
CA VAL A 45 -10.74 2.78 -3.90
C VAL A 45 -11.41 1.56 -3.28
N SER A 46 -11.35 0.43 -3.99
CA SER A 46 -11.95 -0.82 -3.52
C SER A 46 -11.11 -1.47 -2.43
N ASP A 47 -11.72 -2.42 -1.70
CA ASP A 47 -11.00 -3.19 -0.70
C ASP A 47 -9.87 -4.02 -1.33
N HIS A 48 -10.07 -4.47 -2.56
CA HIS A 48 -9.03 -5.21 -3.29
C HIS A 48 -7.83 -4.33 -3.58
N PHE A 49 -8.07 -3.08 -3.94
CA PHE A 49 -7.01 -2.11 -4.17
C PHE A 49 -6.23 -1.87 -2.87
N VAL A 50 -6.93 -1.65 -1.77
CA VAL A 50 -6.29 -1.44 -0.47
C VAL A 50 -5.45 -2.64 -0.07
N GLY A 51 -5.98 -3.85 -0.25
CA GLY A 51 -5.23 -5.07 0.03
C GLY A 51 -3.96 -5.18 -0.80
N GLY A 52 -4.05 -4.83 -2.08
CA GLY A 52 -2.88 -4.81 -2.95
C GLY A 52 -1.85 -3.78 -2.51
N PHE A 53 -2.29 -2.59 -2.14
CA PHE A 53 -1.41 -1.55 -1.64
C PHE A 53 -0.62 -2.02 -0.41
N ARG A 54 -1.31 -2.63 0.55
CA ARG A 54 -0.66 -3.16 1.75
C ARG A 54 0.40 -4.20 1.40
N GLU A 55 0.07 -5.11 0.49
CA GLU A 55 1.01 -6.13 0.06
C GLU A 55 2.23 -5.52 -0.62
N GLY A 56 2.04 -4.53 -1.49
CA GLY A 56 3.13 -3.84 -2.16
C GLY A 56 4.07 -3.17 -1.18
N VAL A 57 3.52 -2.48 -0.19
CA VAL A 57 4.30 -1.83 0.87
C VAL A 57 5.09 -2.87 1.66
N LEU A 58 4.46 -3.98 2.03
CA LEU A 58 5.12 -5.01 2.82
C LEU A 58 6.25 -5.69 2.06
N ARG A 59 6.12 -5.85 0.76
CA ARG A 59 7.21 -6.41 -0.05
C ARG A 59 8.45 -5.54 -0.01
N VAL A 60 8.29 -4.23 -0.11
CA VAL A 60 9.41 -3.30 0.00
C VAL A 60 9.98 -3.31 1.41
N TRP A 61 9.11 -3.29 2.42
CA TRP A 61 9.51 -3.32 3.82
C TRP A 61 10.38 -4.54 4.15
N ARG A 62 10.04 -5.69 3.58
CA ARG A 62 10.79 -6.93 3.81
C ARG A 62 12.09 -7.01 3.02
N GLY A 63 12.35 -6.04 2.17
CA GLY A 63 13.55 -6.01 1.35
C GLY A 63 13.52 -6.98 0.18
N ALA A 64 12.34 -7.35 -0.22
CA ALA A 64 12.18 -8.28 -1.35
C ALA A 64 12.13 -7.54 -2.66
#